data_2534729b81e521a3a15c5d5a2bbe8f4f
#
_entry.id   2534729b81e521a3a15c5d5a2bbe8f4f
#
_cell.length_a   1.000
_cell.length_b   1.000
_cell.length_c   1.000
_cell.angle_alpha   90.00
_cell.angle_beta   90.00
_cell.angle_gamma   90.00
#
_symmetry.space_group_name_H-M   'P 1'
#
loop_
_entity.id
_entity.type
_entity.pdbx_description
1 polymer ?
#
loop_
_entity_poly.entity_id
_entity_poly.type
_entity_poly.pdbx_seq_one_letter_code
_entity_poly.pdbx_strand_id
1 'polypeptide(L)'
;MRMRCPVVWGRQGVGQNCEGFLKSRRPVQQLVGERPDRMEEACGVFAVLAVEQPVANLAYFGLYALQHRGQESAGIAVFNQDKVRLHKDMGLVSQVFDQEVLARMPGDLAIGHNRYSTTGSSRVCNAQPVVLMTRLGAFALAHNGNLVNAAELRQAVDDGQAEFTSTTDSELIAFAVQQAVDRGLDWPEAIRSALKLCQGAFSLVIGTSQGLFAIRDGYGIRPLVFGHL
;
A
#
# COMPACT_ATOMS: atom_id res chain seq x y z
N MET A 1 -4.07 -10.25 26.95
CA MET A 1 -5.24 -10.19 26.06
C MET A 1 -4.73 -10.42 24.64
N ARG A 2 -4.98 -11.58 24.05
CA ARG A 2 -4.41 -11.91 22.72
C ARG A 2 -5.25 -11.20 21.65
N MET A 3 -4.70 -10.15 21.04
CA MET A 3 -5.30 -9.54 19.85
C MET A 3 -5.16 -10.49 18.67
N ARG A 4 -6.29 -10.94 18.14
CA ARG A 4 -6.33 -11.68 16.87
C ARG A 4 -6.35 -10.67 15.73
N CYS A 5 -5.26 -10.59 14.94
CA CYS A 5 -5.27 -9.89 13.67
C CYS A 5 -6.18 -10.63 12.68
N PRO A 6 -7.21 -9.98 12.12
CA PRO A 6 -7.97 -10.59 11.05
C PRO A 6 -7.17 -10.51 9.74
N VAL A 7 -6.68 -11.66 9.29
CA VAL A 7 -6.16 -11.80 7.92
C VAL A 7 -7.36 -11.95 7.00
N VAL A 8 -7.59 -10.98 6.14
CA VAL A 8 -8.68 -11.05 5.16
C VAL A 8 -8.19 -11.81 3.92
N TRP A 9 -8.50 -13.09 3.83
CA TRP A 9 -8.33 -13.89 2.62
C TRP A 9 -9.60 -13.82 1.77
N GLY A 10 -9.54 -13.19 0.60
CA GLY A 10 -10.60 -13.28 -0.40
C GLY A 10 -10.38 -14.52 -1.28
N ARG A 11 -11.00 -15.65 -0.96
CA ARG A 11 -11.18 -16.75 -1.93
C ARG A 11 -12.51 -16.55 -2.63
N GLN A 12 -12.49 -16.20 -3.90
CA GLN A 12 -13.61 -16.50 -4.79
C GLN A 12 -13.39 -17.89 -5.38
N GLY A 13 -14.37 -18.77 -5.16
CA GLY A 13 -14.37 -20.13 -5.65
C GLY A 13 -14.41 -20.18 -7.18
N VAL A 14 -13.41 -20.84 -7.75
CA VAL A 14 -13.42 -21.27 -9.15
C VAL A 14 -13.97 -22.69 -9.17
N GLY A 15 -15.25 -22.82 -9.59
CA GLY A 15 -15.88 -24.09 -9.88
C GLY A 15 -15.46 -24.60 -11.26
N GLN A 16 -14.98 -25.83 -11.24
CA GLN A 16 -14.97 -26.89 -12.27
C GLN A 16 -15.25 -26.48 -13.73
N ASN A 17 -14.27 -26.68 -14.60
CA ASN A 17 -14.25 -27.55 -15.78
C ASN A 17 -13.01 -27.25 -16.62
N CYS A 18 -11.97 -28.06 -16.47
CA CYS A 18 -10.85 -28.13 -17.41
C CYS A 18 -10.75 -29.56 -17.93
N GLU A 19 -11.64 -29.92 -18.86
CA GLU A 19 -11.37 -30.97 -19.83
C GLU A 19 -11.63 -30.42 -21.23
N GLY A 20 -10.55 -30.43 -22.03
CA GLY A 20 -10.64 -30.22 -23.47
C GLY A 20 -9.87 -29.03 -24.01
N PHE A 21 -8.53 -29.09 -23.99
CA PHE A 21 -7.71 -28.38 -24.98
C PHE A 21 -6.29 -28.99 -25.07
N LEU A 22 -6.23 -30.20 -25.59
CA LEU A 22 -4.97 -30.77 -26.11
C LEU A 22 -5.20 -31.12 -27.55
N LYS A 23 -4.80 -30.22 -28.49
CA LYS A 23 -4.33 -30.52 -29.84
C LYS A 23 -4.17 -29.23 -30.65
N SER A 24 -2.98 -28.62 -30.59
CA SER A 24 -2.26 -28.11 -31.78
C SER A 24 -0.87 -27.70 -31.36
N ARG A 25 0.11 -28.58 -31.60
CA ARG A 25 1.52 -28.24 -31.51
C ARG A 25 1.86 -27.34 -32.69
N ARG A 26 1.97 -26.04 -32.49
CA ARG A 26 2.83 -25.19 -33.34
C ARG A 26 4.17 -25.03 -32.65
N PRO A 27 5.28 -25.07 -33.35
CA PRO A 27 6.60 -24.92 -32.74
C PRO A 27 6.73 -23.50 -32.18
N VAL A 28 7.08 -23.43 -30.90
CA VAL A 28 7.49 -22.19 -30.24
C VAL A 28 8.89 -21.85 -30.77
N GLN A 29 8.92 -21.19 -31.92
CA GLN A 29 10.13 -20.56 -32.42
C GLN A 29 9.97 -19.06 -32.36
N GLN A 30 10.85 -18.43 -31.56
CA GLN A 30 11.19 -17.02 -31.59
C GLN A 30 10.10 -16.01 -31.16
N LEU A 31 9.89 -15.91 -29.84
CA LEU A 31 9.70 -14.64 -29.18
C LEU A 31 10.73 -14.53 -28.04
N VAL A 32 12.00 -14.66 -28.41
CA VAL A 32 13.08 -14.12 -27.60
C VAL A 32 13.22 -12.66 -28.05
N GLY A 33 12.22 -11.84 -27.73
CA GLY A 33 12.43 -10.43 -27.53
C GLY A 33 13.36 -10.32 -26.32
N GLU A 34 14.48 -9.61 -26.48
CA GLU A 34 15.39 -9.27 -25.40
C GLU A 34 14.56 -8.80 -24.22
N ARG A 35 14.42 -9.63 -23.18
CA ARG A 35 13.96 -9.14 -21.88
C ARG A 35 15.02 -8.15 -21.46
N PRO A 36 14.66 -6.90 -21.21
CA PRO A 36 15.62 -6.01 -20.58
C PRO A 36 16.02 -6.70 -19.28
N ASP A 37 17.30 -6.94 -19.10
CA ASP A 37 17.92 -7.60 -17.95
C ASP A 37 17.91 -6.66 -16.72
N ARG A 38 16.94 -5.76 -16.67
CA ARG A 38 16.62 -4.90 -15.54
C ARG A 38 15.35 -5.45 -14.88
N MET A 39 15.51 -5.91 -13.64
CA MET A 39 14.37 -6.07 -12.75
C MET A 39 13.60 -4.75 -12.78
N GLU A 40 12.37 -4.77 -13.29
CA GLU A 40 11.52 -3.59 -13.25
C GLU A 40 11.34 -3.21 -11.78
N GLU A 41 11.92 -2.08 -11.41
CA GLU A 41 11.87 -1.52 -10.08
C GLU A 41 10.40 -1.29 -9.72
N ALA A 42 10.01 -1.66 -8.52
CA ALA A 42 8.65 -1.55 -8.02
C ALA A 42 8.71 -1.03 -6.60
N CYS A 43 7.76 -0.17 -6.21
CA CYS A 43 7.68 0.40 -4.86
C CYS A 43 7.92 -0.63 -3.74
N GLY A 44 8.49 -0.19 -2.62
CA GLY A 44 8.61 -0.95 -1.39
C GLY A 44 7.56 -0.51 -0.38
N VAL A 45 6.84 -1.47 0.21
CA VAL A 45 5.95 -1.23 1.34
C VAL A 45 6.46 -1.98 2.55
N PHE A 46 6.40 -1.34 3.72
CA PHE A 46 6.77 -1.94 4.99
C PHE A 46 5.77 -1.54 6.07
N ALA A 47 5.48 -2.45 6.99
CA ALA A 47 4.65 -2.14 8.14
C ALA A 47 5.06 -2.98 9.35
N VAL A 48 4.96 -2.41 10.53
CA VAL A 48 5.27 -3.08 11.79
C VAL A 48 4.31 -2.60 12.88
N LEU A 49 3.83 -3.55 13.67
CA LEU A 49 3.08 -3.31 14.90
C LEU A 49 3.85 -3.98 16.04
N ALA A 50 4.41 -3.18 16.94
CA ALA A 50 5.25 -3.66 18.03
C ALA A 50 5.17 -2.71 19.23
N VAL A 51 4.51 -3.16 20.30
CA VAL A 51 4.35 -2.38 21.53
C VAL A 51 5.71 -2.26 22.21
N GLU A 52 6.00 -1.06 22.74
CA GLU A 52 7.26 -0.75 23.46
C GLU A 52 8.54 -0.91 22.61
N GLN A 53 8.41 -0.89 21.29
CA GLN A 53 9.55 -0.95 20.38
C GLN A 53 9.65 0.36 19.57
N PRO A 54 10.85 0.74 19.14
CA PRO A 54 11.05 1.93 18.30
C PRO A 54 10.59 1.67 16.86
N VAL A 55 9.26 1.61 16.64
CA VAL A 55 8.67 1.21 15.35
C VAL A 55 9.10 2.11 14.19
N ALA A 56 9.40 3.39 14.42
CA ALA A 56 9.94 4.28 13.41
C ALA A 56 11.30 3.79 12.90
N ASN A 57 12.18 3.35 13.82
CA ASN A 57 13.49 2.79 13.47
C ASN A 57 13.35 1.45 12.73
N LEU A 58 12.42 0.59 13.18
CA LEU A 58 12.15 -0.67 12.50
C LEU A 58 11.64 -0.42 11.07
N ALA A 59 10.75 0.56 10.89
CA ALA A 59 10.28 0.96 9.56
C ALA A 59 11.40 1.55 8.70
N TYR A 60 12.28 2.38 9.28
CA TYR A 60 13.46 2.90 8.59
C TYR A 60 14.34 1.77 8.06
N PHE A 61 14.72 0.80 8.91
CA PHE A 61 15.55 -0.34 8.48
C PHE A 61 14.85 -1.22 7.45
N GLY A 62 13.53 -1.45 7.61
CA GLY A 62 12.74 -2.17 6.62
C GLY A 62 12.73 -1.48 5.25
N LEU A 63 12.53 -0.17 5.22
CA LEU A 63 12.58 0.62 3.99
C LEU A 63 14.00 0.69 3.42
N TYR A 64 15.02 0.81 4.26
CA TYR A 64 16.42 0.79 3.84
C TYR A 64 16.77 -0.52 3.13
N ALA A 65 16.33 -1.66 3.67
CA ALA A 65 16.49 -2.96 3.02
C ALA A 65 15.72 -3.05 1.69
N LEU A 66 14.61 -2.32 1.55
CA LEU A 66 13.80 -2.24 0.33
C LEU A 66 14.22 -1.10 -0.61
N GLN A 67 15.31 -0.36 -0.31
CA GLN A 67 15.72 0.83 -1.08
C GLN A 67 15.98 0.52 -2.56
N HIS A 68 16.44 -0.68 -2.89
CA HIS A 68 16.63 -1.13 -4.28
C HIS A 68 15.34 -1.17 -5.09
N ARG A 69 14.17 -1.13 -4.44
CA ARG A 69 12.85 -1.15 -5.08
C ARG A 69 12.32 0.26 -5.39
N GLY A 70 12.75 1.28 -4.65
CA GLY A 70 12.28 2.65 -4.86
C GLY A 70 13.27 3.68 -4.33
N GLN A 71 13.69 4.61 -5.18
CA GLN A 71 14.76 5.58 -4.90
C GLN A 71 14.32 7.03 -5.09
N GLU A 72 13.05 7.27 -5.39
CA GLU A 72 12.54 8.60 -5.69
C GLU A 72 12.09 9.36 -4.46
N SER A 73 11.34 8.70 -3.59
CA SER A 73 10.89 9.29 -2.32
C SER A 73 10.71 8.20 -1.27
N ALA A 74 10.78 8.61 -0.01
CA ALA A 74 10.54 7.74 1.14
C ALA A 74 9.58 8.42 2.11
N GLY A 75 8.80 7.62 2.84
CA GLY A 75 7.91 8.14 3.86
C GLY A 75 7.57 7.09 4.92
N ILE A 76 7.36 7.56 6.14
CA ILE A 76 6.92 6.76 7.29
C ILE A 76 5.77 7.49 7.98
N ALA A 77 4.71 6.75 8.29
CA ALA A 77 3.64 7.20 9.18
C ALA A 77 3.67 6.33 10.45
N VAL A 78 3.66 6.96 11.62
CA VAL A 78 3.67 6.29 12.93
C VAL A 78 2.43 6.65 13.71
N PHE A 79 1.78 5.63 14.27
CA PHE A 79 0.63 5.77 15.14
C PHE A 79 1.06 5.62 16.59
N ASN A 80 0.60 6.59 17.39
CA ASN A 80 0.66 6.56 18.84
C ASN A 80 -0.75 6.81 19.36
N GLN A 81 -1.45 5.75 19.73
CA GLN A 81 -2.89 5.80 20.03
C GLN A 81 -3.67 6.40 18.84
N ASP A 82 -4.44 7.48 19.05
CA ASP A 82 -5.24 8.15 18.02
C ASP A 82 -4.45 9.18 17.19
N LYS A 83 -3.18 9.40 17.51
CA LYS A 83 -2.33 10.37 16.81
C LYS A 83 -1.47 9.70 15.76
N VAL A 84 -1.46 10.26 14.56
CA VAL A 84 -0.54 9.87 13.49
C VAL A 84 0.50 10.96 13.27
N ARG A 85 1.77 10.55 13.13
CA ARG A 85 2.87 11.40 12.67
C ARG A 85 3.34 10.88 11.33
N LEU A 86 3.38 11.78 10.37
CA LEU A 86 3.86 11.51 9.02
C LEU A 86 5.11 12.32 8.75
N HIS A 87 6.15 11.66 8.28
CA HIS A 87 7.31 12.30 7.66
C HIS A 87 7.57 11.63 6.31
N LYS A 88 7.64 12.43 5.25
CA LYS A 88 7.93 11.98 3.89
C LYS A 88 8.56 13.07 3.06
N ASP A 89 9.49 12.70 2.20
CA ASP A 89 10.14 13.64 1.29
C ASP A 89 10.70 12.92 0.06
N MET A 90 11.21 13.70 -0.88
CA MET A 90 11.95 13.19 -2.02
C MET A 90 13.36 12.76 -1.62
N GLY A 91 13.84 11.66 -2.17
CA GLY A 91 15.19 11.15 -1.93
C GLY A 91 15.22 9.73 -1.36
N LEU A 92 16.43 9.27 -1.06
CA LEU A 92 16.69 7.98 -0.47
C LEU A 92 16.26 7.96 1.01
N VAL A 93 15.96 6.78 1.55
CA VAL A 93 15.59 6.62 2.97
C VAL A 93 16.60 7.29 3.92
N SER A 94 17.90 7.13 3.66
CA SER A 94 18.97 7.73 4.48
C SER A 94 19.11 9.25 4.30
N GLN A 95 18.49 9.83 3.30
CA GLN A 95 18.46 11.29 3.08
C GLN A 95 17.21 11.92 3.71
N VAL A 96 16.09 11.18 3.69
CA VAL A 96 14.79 11.65 4.22
C VAL A 96 14.73 11.50 5.75
N PHE A 97 15.39 10.48 6.31
CA PHE A 97 15.30 10.17 7.73
C PHE A 97 16.68 10.22 8.38
N ASP A 98 16.79 11.01 9.41
CA ASP A 98 17.88 11.02 10.37
C ASP A 98 17.40 10.58 11.78
N GLN A 99 18.34 10.52 12.74
CA GLN A 99 18.01 10.12 14.11
C GLN A 99 17.06 11.11 14.81
N GLU A 100 17.15 12.39 14.48
CA GLU A 100 16.30 13.42 15.09
C GLU A 100 14.86 13.31 14.60
N VAL A 101 14.66 13.08 13.29
CA VAL A 101 13.35 12.81 12.71
C VAL A 101 12.72 11.56 13.33
N LEU A 102 13.47 10.45 13.38
CA LEU A 102 12.97 9.18 13.93
C LEU A 102 12.63 9.29 15.41
N ALA A 103 13.42 9.99 16.21
CA ALA A 103 13.17 10.20 17.65
C ALA A 103 11.88 11.01 17.91
N ARG A 104 11.45 11.84 16.96
CA ARG A 104 10.19 12.60 17.04
C ARG A 104 8.96 11.81 16.59
N MET A 105 9.13 10.54 16.26
CA MET A 105 8.07 9.66 15.77
C MET A 105 7.82 8.45 16.70
N PRO A 106 7.52 8.67 17.99
CA PRO A 106 7.17 7.57 18.90
C PRO A 106 5.80 6.98 18.59
N GLY A 107 5.65 5.67 18.82
CA GLY A 107 4.39 4.95 18.65
C GLY A 107 4.59 3.44 18.65
N ASP A 108 3.50 2.70 18.42
CA ASP A 108 3.45 1.25 18.45
C ASP A 108 3.17 0.62 17.08
N LEU A 109 2.78 1.42 16.09
CA LEU A 109 2.54 0.99 14.73
C LEU A 109 3.20 1.96 13.76
N ALA A 110 3.95 1.44 12.80
CA ALA A 110 4.50 2.22 11.69
C ALA A 110 4.19 1.58 10.35
N ILE A 111 3.91 2.41 9.35
CA ILE A 111 3.90 2.00 7.95
C ILE A 111 4.84 2.88 7.15
N GLY A 112 5.50 2.29 6.18
CA GLY A 112 6.50 2.97 5.36
C GLY A 112 6.38 2.63 3.89
N HIS A 113 6.92 3.52 3.05
CA HIS A 113 6.90 3.41 1.61
C HIS A 113 8.17 3.96 0.98
N ASN A 114 8.72 3.22 0.02
CA ASN A 114 9.71 3.70 -0.95
C ASN A 114 9.06 3.78 -2.32
N ARG A 115 9.09 4.94 -2.95
CA ARG A 115 8.48 5.15 -4.25
C ARG A 115 9.48 4.94 -5.38
N TYR A 116 9.01 4.24 -6.40
CA TYR A 116 9.53 4.28 -7.76
C TYR A 116 8.41 4.79 -8.69
N SER A 117 8.67 5.86 -9.44
CA SER A 117 7.65 6.44 -10.33
C SER A 117 7.41 5.56 -11.55
N THR A 118 6.31 4.84 -11.56
CA THR A 118 5.75 4.26 -12.79
C THR A 118 4.72 5.21 -13.42
N THR A 119 4.04 6.00 -12.60
CA THR A 119 3.00 6.97 -12.99
C THR A 119 3.01 8.18 -12.07
N GLY A 120 2.69 9.36 -12.61
CA GLY A 120 2.63 10.61 -11.88
C GLY A 120 3.96 11.38 -11.85
N SER A 121 3.90 12.65 -11.46
CA SER A 121 5.09 13.52 -11.36
C SER A 121 5.90 13.24 -10.10
N SER A 122 7.23 13.44 -10.18
CA SER A 122 8.15 13.37 -9.05
C SER A 122 7.99 14.60 -8.16
N ARG A 123 6.99 14.56 -7.26
CA ARG A 123 6.67 15.61 -6.29
C ARG A 123 6.36 15.01 -4.94
N VAL A 124 6.66 15.74 -3.87
CA VAL A 124 6.42 15.31 -2.47
C VAL A 124 4.95 14.94 -2.23
N CYS A 125 3.99 15.63 -2.87
CA CYS A 125 2.56 15.28 -2.74
C CYS A 125 2.25 13.85 -3.20
N ASN A 126 3.04 13.29 -4.10
CA ASN A 126 2.91 11.92 -4.59
C ASN A 126 3.68 10.89 -3.75
N ALA A 127 4.47 11.35 -2.77
CA ALA A 127 5.12 10.45 -1.81
C ALA A 127 4.08 9.83 -0.87
N GLN A 128 4.31 8.58 -0.50
CA GLN A 128 3.47 7.83 0.41
C GLN A 128 4.19 7.62 1.77
N PRO A 129 3.48 7.29 2.85
CA PRO A 129 2.04 6.97 2.94
C PRO A 129 1.10 8.14 2.69
N VAL A 130 -0.12 7.82 2.22
CA VAL A 130 -1.25 8.75 2.21
C VAL A 130 -1.93 8.68 3.58
N VAL A 131 -2.19 9.83 4.20
CA VAL A 131 -2.88 9.91 5.50
C VAL A 131 -4.17 10.70 5.31
N LEU A 132 -5.29 10.12 5.71
CA LEU A 132 -6.61 10.76 5.72
C LEU A 132 -7.28 10.60 7.09
N MET A 133 -8.22 11.50 7.36
CA MET A 133 -9.07 11.47 8.57
C MET A 133 -10.43 10.87 8.24
N THR A 134 -10.99 10.12 9.18
CA THR A 134 -12.34 9.54 9.08
C THR A 134 -13.06 9.72 10.42
N ARG A 135 -14.35 9.40 10.47
CA ARG A 135 -15.12 9.34 11.73
C ARG A 135 -14.54 8.34 12.77
N LEU A 136 -13.75 7.34 12.33
CA LEU A 136 -13.08 6.36 13.21
C LEU A 136 -11.63 6.77 13.55
N GLY A 137 -11.21 7.98 13.19
CA GLY A 137 -9.87 8.49 13.40
C GLY A 137 -9.01 8.48 12.12
N ALA A 138 -7.75 8.80 12.28
CA ALA A 138 -6.78 8.81 11.18
C ALA A 138 -6.45 7.39 10.71
N PHE A 139 -6.17 7.28 9.42
CA PHE A 139 -5.50 6.10 8.87
C PHE A 139 -4.41 6.50 7.89
N ALA A 140 -3.46 5.62 7.69
CA ALA A 140 -2.40 5.78 6.72
C ALA A 140 -2.39 4.57 5.78
N LEU A 141 -2.14 4.82 4.48
CA LEU A 141 -2.12 3.80 3.43
C LEU A 141 -0.83 3.87 2.65
N ALA A 142 -0.16 2.74 2.46
CA ALA A 142 0.94 2.58 1.53
C ALA A 142 0.63 1.48 0.51
N HIS A 143 0.93 1.78 -0.76
CA HIS A 143 0.53 1.01 -1.93
C HIS A 143 1.74 0.67 -2.80
N ASN A 144 1.91 -0.60 -3.10
CA ASN A 144 2.80 -1.10 -4.14
C ASN A 144 1.95 -1.73 -5.24
N GLY A 145 1.81 -1.06 -6.36
CA GLY A 145 1.01 -1.53 -7.47
C GLY A 145 0.58 -0.45 -8.43
N ASN A 146 -0.41 -0.81 -9.25
CA ASN A 146 -1.05 0.13 -10.17
C ASN A 146 -2.47 -0.33 -10.47
N LEU A 147 -3.41 0.61 -10.44
CA LEU A 147 -4.79 0.39 -10.84
C LEU A 147 -4.94 0.65 -12.34
N VAL A 148 -5.61 -0.26 -13.03
CA VAL A 148 -5.92 -0.10 -14.45
C VAL A 148 -7.18 0.75 -14.67
N ASN A 149 -7.99 0.94 -13.62
CA ASN A 149 -9.23 1.71 -13.64
C ASN A 149 -9.19 2.96 -12.76
N ALA A 150 -8.01 3.61 -12.66
CA ALA A 150 -7.85 4.80 -11.82
C ALA A 150 -8.80 5.95 -12.20
N ALA A 151 -9.11 6.13 -13.50
CA ALA A 151 -10.02 7.16 -13.97
C ALA A 151 -11.46 6.92 -13.50
N GLU A 152 -11.94 5.69 -13.59
CA GLU A 152 -13.27 5.26 -13.13
C GLU A 152 -13.37 5.36 -11.60
N LEU A 153 -12.30 4.93 -10.88
CA LEU A 153 -12.25 5.06 -9.44
C LEU A 153 -12.30 6.54 -9.02
N ARG A 154 -11.58 7.41 -9.72
CA ARG A 154 -11.62 8.85 -9.45
C ARG A 154 -13.04 9.40 -9.57
N GLN A 155 -13.77 9.05 -10.63
CA GLN A 155 -15.16 9.47 -10.80
C GLN A 155 -16.08 8.92 -9.70
N ALA A 156 -15.80 7.72 -9.21
CA ALA A 156 -16.60 7.08 -8.15
C ALA A 156 -16.38 7.71 -6.76
N VAL A 157 -15.17 8.26 -6.50
CA VAL A 157 -14.83 8.86 -5.21
C VAL A 157 -14.89 10.39 -5.22
N ASP A 158 -15.03 11.01 -6.36
CA ASP A 158 -15.18 12.45 -6.50
C ASP A 158 -16.65 12.84 -6.28
N ASP A 159 -16.96 13.28 -5.07
CA ASP A 159 -18.29 13.78 -4.67
C ASP A 159 -18.41 15.31 -4.84
N GLY A 160 -17.44 15.94 -5.49
CA GLY A 160 -17.35 17.40 -5.67
C GLY A 160 -16.83 18.15 -4.44
N GLN A 161 -16.50 17.46 -3.36
CA GLN A 161 -15.89 18.01 -2.14
C GLN A 161 -14.50 17.40 -1.87
N ALA A 162 -14.11 16.38 -2.62
CA ALA A 162 -12.82 15.72 -2.46
C ALA A 162 -11.67 16.62 -2.92
N GLU A 163 -10.81 17.03 -1.99
CA GLU A 163 -9.59 17.79 -2.29
C GLU A 163 -8.43 16.82 -2.57
N PHE A 164 -8.27 16.43 -3.83
CA PHE A 164 -7.14 15.60 -4.24
C PHE A 164 -5.84 16.41 -4.22
N THR A 165 -4.87 15.97 -3.44
CA THR A 165 -3.56 16.63 -3.28
C THR A 165 -2.49 16.01 -4.16
N SER A 166 -2.70 14.78 -4.62
CA SER A 166 -1.78 14.02 -5.45
C SER A 166 -2.40 13.59 -6.78
N THR A 167 -1.59 13.00 -7.63
CA THR A 167 -2.01 12.41 -8.91
C THR A 167 -1.95 10.88 -8.90
N THR A 168 -1.83 10.27 -7.70
CA THR A 168 -1.62 8.84 -7.54
C THR A 168 -2.94 8.09 -7.35
N ASP A 169 -2.99 6.86 -7.83
CA ASP A 169 -4.07 5.91 -7.57
C ASP A 169 -4.18 5.52 -6.08
N SER A 170 -3.07 5.61 -5.35
CA SER A 170 -3.02 5.38 -3.90
C SER A 170 -3.92 6.33 -3.12
N GLU A 171 -3.99 7.60 -3.52
CA GLU A 171 -4.88 8.58 -2.92
C GLU A 171 -6.36 8.25 -3.22
N LEU A 172 -6.65 7.78 -4.43
CA LEU A 172 -8.01 7.36 -4.80
C LEU A 172 -8.49 6.16 -3.97
N ILE A 173 -7.59 5.19 -3.74
CA ILE A 173 -7.89 4.06 -2.84
C ILE A 173 -8.16 4.57 -1.43
N ALA A 174 -7.35 5.52 -0.95
CA ALA A 174 -7.54 6.10 0.39
C ALA A 174 -8.89 6.82 0.50
N PHE A 175 -9.28 7.62 -0.49
CA PHE A 175 -10.60 8.25 -0.52
C PHE A 175 -11.76 7.24 -0.54
N ALA A 176 -11.63 6.15 -1.30
CA ALA A 176 -12.64 5.10 -1.31
C ALA A 176 -12.82 4.45 0.07
N VAL A 177 -11.71 4.21 0.80
CA VAL A 177 -11.74 3.69 2.18
C VAL A 177 -12.35 4.73 3.13
N GLN A 178 -11.93 5.99 3.06
CA GLN A 178 -12.47 7.09 3.88
C GLN A 178 -13.98 7.18 3.73
N GLN A 179 -14.48 7.28 2.51
CA GLN A 179 -15.92 7.39 2.27
C GLN A 179 -16.69 6.18 2.77
N ALA A 180 -16.16 4.96 2.65
CA ALA A 180 -16.80 3.77 3.17
C ALA A 180 -16.89 3.78 4.68
N VAL A 181 -15.82 4.22 5.38
CA VAL A 181 -15.85 4.42 6.83
C VAL A 181 -16.87 5.49 7.21
N ASP A 182 -16.89 6.63 6.55
CA ASP A 182 -17.75 7.76 6.90
C ASP A 182 -19.24 7.47 6.62
N ARG A 183 -19.53 6.52 5.72
CA ARG A 183 -20.88 5.95 5.52
C ARG A 183 -21.32 4.98 6.61
N GLY A 184 -20.50 4.69 7.59
CA GLY A 184 -20.87 3.88 8.76
C GLY A 184 -20.23 2.51 8.87
N LEU A 185 -19.41 2.07 7.88
CA LEU A 185 -18.75 0.77 7.92
C LEU A 185 -17.59 0.78 8.94
N ASP A 186 -17.29 -0.38 9.53
CA ASP A 186 -16.06 -0.61 10.29
C ASP A 186 -14.85 -0.73 9.35
N TRP A 187 -13.62 -0.77 9.89
CA TRP A 187 -12.41 -0.82 9.08
C TRP A 187 -12.35 -2.02 8.12
N PRO A 188 -12.59 -3.29 8.56
CA PRO A 188 -12.57 -4.43 7.67
C PRO A 188 -13.61 -4.36 6.54
N GLU A 189 -14.81 -3.87 6.83
CA GLU A 189 -15.88 -3.75 5.84
C GLU A 189 -15.63 -2.60 4.87
N ALA A 190 -15.16 -1.45 5.38
CA ALA A 190 -14.81 -0.29 4.59
C ALA A 190 -13.68 -0.62 3.59
N ILE A 191 -12.61 -1.27 4.06
CA ILE A 191 -11.51 -1.71 3.21
C ILE A 191 -12.01 -2.67 2.13
N ARG A 192 -12.79 -3.69 2.51
CA ARG A 192 -13.35 -4.63 1.52
C ARG A 192 -14.28 -3.95 0.51
N SER A 193 -15.06 -2.97 0.94
CA SER A 193 -15.95 -2.22 0.07
C SER A 193 -15.16 -1.37 -0.94
N ALA A 194 -14.15 -0.65 -0.47
CA ALA A 194 -13.27 0.17 -1.32
C ALA A 194 -12.53 -0.68 -2.36
N LEU A 195 -12.00 -1.84 -1.95
CA LEU A 195 -11.22 -2.72 -2.83
C LEU A 195 -12.07 -3.38 -3.93
N LYS A 196 -13.38 -3.50 -3.78
CA LYS A 196 -14.27 -3.95 -4.87
C LYS A 196 -14.30 -2.97 -6.04
N LEU A 197 -13.98 -1.71 -5.81
CA LEU A 197 -13.89 -0.69 -6.86
C LEU A 197 -12.54 -0.70 -7.57
N CYS A 198 -11.53 -1.36 -7.02
CA CYS A 198 -10.16 -1.35 -7.50
C CYS A 198 -9.91 -2.51 -8.46
N GLN A 199 -9.38 -2.21 -9.65
CA GLN A 199 -8.94 -3.19 -10.63
C GLN A 199 -7.46 -2.99 -10.91
N GLY A 200 -6.67 -4.06 -10.79
CA GLY A 200 -5.23 -4.00 -11.02
C GLY A 200 -4.44 -4.96 -10.14
N ALA A 201 -3.13 -4.80 -10.15
CA ALA A 201 -2.21 -5.58 -9.33
C ALA A 201 -1.65 -4.71 -8.21
N PHE A 202 -1.92 -5.08 -6.96
CA PHE A 202 -1.53 -4.28 -5.81
C PHE A 202 -1.25 -5.09 -4.54
N SER A 203 -0.36 -4.54 -3.72
CA SER A 203 -0.21 -4.88 -2.31
C SER A 203 -0.34 -3.61 -1.50
N LEU A 204 -1.14 -3.64 -0.44
CA LEU A 204 -1.42 -2.50 0.43
C LEU A 204 -1.08 -2.83 1.88
N VAL A 205 -0.61 -1.83 2.60
CA VAL A 205 -0.62 -1.82 4.06
C VAL A 205 -1.39 -0.60 4.52
N ILE A 206 -2.30 -0.81 5.48
CA ILE A 206 -3.12 0.25 6.07
C ILE A 206 -2.94 0.19 7.58
N GLY A 207 -2.49 1.29 8.16
CA GLY A 207 -2.39 1.49 9.60
C GLY A 207 -3.51 2.37 10.10
N THR A 208 -4.09 2.00 11.25
CA THR A 208 -5.13 2.73 11.97
C THR A 208 -4.86 2.67 13.46
N SER A 209 -5.55 3.46 14.28
CA SER A 209 -5.48 3.32 15.75
C SER A 209 -5.97 1.95 16.26
N GLN A 210 -6.74 1.22 15.45
CA GLN A 210 -7.29 -0.10 15.82
C GLN A 210 -6.43 -1.28 15.33
N GLY A 211 -5.42 -1.04 14.50
CA GLY A 211 -4.51 -2.09 14.05
C GLY A 211 -3.94 -1.89 12.66
N LEU A 212 -3.26 -2.93 12.20
CA LEU A 212 -2.58 -3.02 10.92
C LEU A 212 -3.32 -3.99 10.00
N PHE A 213 -3.58 -3.56 8.77
CA PHE A 213 -4.16 -4.38 7.71
C PHE A 213 -3.12 -4.57 6.59
N ALA A 214 -2.94 -5.81 6.17
CA ALA A 214 -2.11 -6.19 5.03
C ALA A 214 -3.01 -6.84 3.97
N ILE A 215 -3.03 -6.27 2.77
CA ILE A 215 -3.96 -6.63 1.71
C ILE A 215 -3.19 -6.89 0.43
N ARG A 216 -3.61 -7.90 -0.31
CA ARG A 216 -3.09 -8.23 -1.62
C ARG A 216 -4.23 -8.51 -2.58
N ASP A 217 -4.07 -8.14 -3.85
CA ASP A 217 -5.04 -8.45 -4.90
C ASP A 217 -5.22 -9.97 -5.10
N GLY A 218 -6.32 -10.35 -5.74
CA GLY A 218 -6.66 -11.77 -5.94
C GLY A 218 -5.71 -12.54 -6.86
N TYR A 219 -4.93 -11.86 -7.70
CA TYR A 219 -3.95 -12.47 -8.61
C TYR A 219 -2.59 -12.68 -7.94
N GLY A 220 -2.30 -11.90 -6.90
CA GLY A 220 -1.07 -12.01 -6.15
C GLY A 220 0.20 -11.66 -6.94
N ILE A 221 0.11 -10.72 -7.88
CA ILE A 221 1.23 -10.32 -8.73
C ILE A 221 2.27 -9.54 -7.91
N ARG A 222 1.82 -8.59 -7.06
CA ARG A 222 2.73 -7.85 -6.20
C ARG A 222 3.04 -8.65 -4.92
N PRO A 223 4.32 -8.74 -4.51
CA PRO A 223 4.68 -9.51 -3.32
C PRO A 223 4.16 -8.84 -2.05
N LEU A 224 3.72 -9.66 -1.10
CA LEU A 224 3.42 -9.27 0.27
C LEU A 224 3.76 -10.45 1.18
N VAL A 225 4.58 -10.19 2.19
CA VAL A 225 5.00 -11.19 3.18
C VAL A 225 4.54 -10.71 4.55
N PHE A 226 3.96 -11.61 5.33
CA PHE A 226 3.60 -11.38 6.71
C PHE A 226 4.41 -12.31 7.62
N GLY A 227 4.87 -11.77 8.73
CA GLY A 227 5.61 -12.51 9.75
C GLY A 227 5.38 -11.94 11.14
N HIS A 228 5.89 -12.64 12.16
CA HIS A 228 5.97 -12.15 13.54
C HIS A 228 7.35 -12.52 14.09
N LEU A 229 7.83 -11.70 14.98
CA LEU A 229 9.09 -11.89 15.74
C LEU A 229 8.77 -12.52 17.09
#